data_7b7b8036ca0574d503804b737dc2a6df
#
_entry.id   7b7b8036ca0574d503804b737dc2a6df
#
_cell.length_a   1.000
_cell.length_b   1.000
_cell.length_c   1.000
_cell.angle_alpha   90.00
_cell.angle_beta   90.00
_cell.angle_gamma   90.00
#
_symmetry.space_group_name_H-M   'P 1'
#
loop_
_entity.id
_entity.type
_entity.pdbx_description
1 polymer ?
#
loop_
_entity_poly.entity_id
_entity_poly.type
_entity_poly.pdbx_seq_one_letter_code
_entity_poly.pdbx_strand_id
1 'polypeptide(L)'
;MAPHLDHKEMDLLRAWFGDKGLTPIAAHAKLAQTRAKRGIAAPNITNVRKFLRGLTYTASATEQRGRKNRLTRSHVQTMNRTRIKLIQDPNIGGQREVHWDEVIQKSNVPQVHRTTAQKAFAREGIDVKWRRPREKPLRKAEHLEERKLICGRWRFLSDSYFADSMDLVIDNKSWDYPADERARNYLRRQRIRGHLRTPAEGLQAGFTKPNRKRHRINPGGSLMVCAGIINCRVAVWHYIEKRWNAEAAASTYRDVLAPKLATKRGPKRKYHVLEDNDPTGYKSRKAADQKAESRIHAMQYPRYSPDLNPWDFTLWEDIQCRMDANAPKGQETKAAFKVRLRRTAMSTSTQTVRRALLSIKKRAQAIFDADGGDIDFD
;
A
#
# COMPACT_ATOMS: atom_id res chain seq x y z
N MET A 1 2.14 -14.48 -44.00
CA MET A 1 1.41 -13.37 -43.36
C MET A 1 0.70 -12.55 -44.40
N ALA A 2 -0.58 -12.22 -44.20
CA ALA A 2 -1.28 -11.34 -45.16
C ALA A 2 -0.65 -9.95 -45.11
N PRO A 3 -0.33 -9.32 -46.22
CA PRO A 3 0.34 -8.04 -46.26
C PRO A 3 -0.52 -6.94 -45.62
N HIS A 4 0.10 -6.16 -44.73
CA HIS A 4 -0.54 -5.00 -44.12
C HIS A 4 -0.89 -3.92 -45.14
N LEU A 5 -1.90 -3.09 -44.83
CA LEU A 5 -2.22 -1.90 -45.64
C LEU A 5 -1.14 -0.84 -45.41
N ASP A 6 -0.61 -0.25 -46.48
CA ASP A 6 0.28 0.91 -46.36
C ASP A 6 -0.51 2.23 -46.28
N HIS A 7 0.18 3.35 -45.98
CA HIS A 7 -0.46 4.65 -45.83
C HIS A 7 -1.21 5.14 -47.06
N LYS A 8 -0.65 4.89 -48.28
CA LYS A 8 -1.29 5.30 -49.53
C LYS A 8 -2.54 4.48 -49.80
N GLU A 9 -2.54 3.22 -49.45
CA GLU A 9 -3.69 2.33 -49.56
C GLU A 9 -4.80 2.70 -48.57
N MET A 10 -4.42 3.12 -47.37
CA MET A 10 -5.38 3.63 -46.38
C MET A 10 -6.05 4.91 -46.88
N ASP A 11 -5.30 5.82 -47.50
CA ASP A 11 -5.86 7.04 -48.08
C ASP A 11 -6.76 6.78 -49.28
N LEU A 12 -6.39 5.84 -50.15
CA LEU A 12 -7.27 5.39 -51.23
C LEU A 12 -8.58 4.78 -50.71
N LEU A 13 -8.49 3.96 -49.68
CA LEU A 13 -9.68 3.38 -49.04
C LEU A 13 -10.57 4.44 -48.38
N ARG A 14 -10.00 5.48 -47.77
CA ARG A 14 -10.75 6.63 -47.25
C ARG A 14 -11.51 7.36 -48.35
N ALA A 15 -10.82 7.71 -49.43
CA ALA A 15 -11.41 8.40 -50.56
C ALA A 15 -12.51 7.55 -51.25
N TRP A 16 -12.29 6.27 -51.46
CA TRP A 16 -13.29 5.41 -52.12
C TRP A 16 -14.51 5.12 -51.24
N PHE A 17 -14.33 5.00 -49.94
CA PHE A 17 -15.41 4.74 -49.01
C PHE A 17 -16.15 6.03 -48.62
N GLY A 18 -15.41 7.11 -48.29
CA GLY A 18 -16.00 8.39 -47.90
C GLY A 18 -16.59 9.16 -49.06
N ASP A 19 -15.74 9.49 -50.07
CA ASP A 19 -16.15 10.38 -51.17
C ASP A 19 -16.97 9.69 -52.24
N LYS A 20 -16.72 8.39 -52.51
CA LYS A 20 -17.36 7.65 -53.61
C LYS A 20 -18.39 6.64 -53.11
N GLY A 21 -18.63 6.50 -51.82
CA GLY A 21 -19.65 5.63 -51.26
C GLY A 21 -19.50 4.12 -51.60
N LEU A 22 -18.28 3.65 -51.93
CA LEU A 22 -18.06 2.24 -52.26
C LEU A 22 -18.27 1.35 -51.04
N THR A 23 -18.91 0.20 -51.26
CA THR A 23 -19.01 -0.82 -50.20
C THR A 23 -17.63 -1.36 -49.82
N PRO A 24 -17.44 -1.90 -48.59
CA PRO A 24 -16.17 -2.49 -48.19
C PRO A 24 -15.68 -3.61 -49.11
N ILE A 25 -16.62 -4.37 -49.73
CA ILE A 25 -16.30 -5.44 -50.70
C ILE A 25 -15.80 -4.82 -52.02
N ALA A 26 -16.46 -3.78 -52.49
CA ALA A 26 -16.05 -3.10 -53.75
C ALA A 26 -14.72 -2.36 -53.60
N ALA A 27 -14.50 -1.71 -52.42
CA ALA A 27 -13.22 -1.09 -52.10
C ALA A 27 -12.08 -2.10 -52.00
N HIS A 28 -12.33 -3.26 -51.38
CA HIS A 28 -11.36 -4.38 -51.34
C HIS A 28 -11.02 -4.89 -52.73
N ALA A 29 -12.01 -5.17 -53.60
CA ALA A 29 -11.79 -5.65 -54.95
C ALA A 29 -10.95 -4.65 -55.77
N LYS A 30 -11.24 -3.35 -55.66
CA LYS A 30 -10.48 -2.28 -56.32
C LYS A 30 -9.05 -2.17 -55.82
N LEU A 31 -8.82 -2.33 -54.50
CA LEU A 31 -7.48 -2.35 -53.96
C LEU A 31 -6.70 -3.59 -54.36
N ALA A 32 -7.36 -4.74 -54.42
CA ALA A 32 -6.75 -5.98 -54.92
C ALA A 32 -6.29 -5.84 -56.37
N GLN A 33 -7.11 -5.23 -57.25
CA GLN A 33 -6.72 -4.92 -58.66
C GLN A 33 -5.52 -3.94 -58.70
N THR A 34 -5.50 -2.94 -57.85
CA THR A 34 -4.39 -1.97 -57.79
C THR A 34 -3.09 -2.64 -57.34
N ARG A 35 -3.14 -3.55 -56.37
CA ARG A 35 -2.01 -4.37 -55.94
C ARG A 35 -1.53 -5.35 -57.03
N ALA A 36 -2.47 -6.00 -57.69
CA ALA A 36 -2.14 -6.95 -58.78
C ALA A 36 -1.33 -6.27 -59.90
N LYS A 37 -1.65 -5.02 -60.26
CA LYS A 37 -0.88 -4.23 -61.23
C LYS A 37 0.56 -3.91 -60.76
N ARG A 38 0.85 -4.04 -59.45
CA ARG A 38 2.17 -3.83 -58.84
C ARG A 38 2.86 -5.15 -58.47
N GLY A 39 2.29 -6.29 -58.79
CA GLY A 39 2.83 -7.62 -58.41
C GLY A 39 2.70 -7.91 -56.89
N ILE A 40 1.82 -7.21 -56.22
CA ILE A 40 1.63 -7.34 -54.74
C ILE A 40 0.39 -8.20 -54.48
N ALA A 41 0.46 -9.10 -53.52
CA ALA A 41 -0.67 -9.95 -53.14
C ALA A 41 -1.87 -9.13 -52.66
N ALA A 42 -3.07 -9.60 -52.90
CA ALA A 42 -4.31 -8.95 -52.43
C ALA A 42 -4.32 -8.79 -50.92
N PRO A 43 -4.84 -7.68 -50.39
CA PRO A 43 -4.95 -7.48 -48.95
C PRO A 43 -6.00 -8.42 -48.36
N ASN A 44 -5.87 -8.73 -47.07
CA ASN A 44 -6.93 -9.48 -46.39
C ASN A 44 -8.19 -8.60 -46.26
N ILE A 45 -9.33 -9.12 -46.75
CA ILE A 45 -10.63 -8.40 -46.66
C ILE A 45 -11.00 -8.02 -45.23
N THR A 46 -10.59 -8.84 -44.25
CA THR A 46 -10.81 -8.54 -42.83
C THR A 46 -10.08 -7.28 -42.38
N ASN A 47 -8.85 -7.04 -42.85
CA ASN A 47 -8.07 -5.84 -42.58
C ASN A 47 -8.70 -4.60 -43.23
N VAL A 48 -9.18 -4.72 -44.45
CA VAL A 48 -9.90 -3.64 -45.14
C VAL A 48 -11.20 -3.32 -44.41
N ARG A 49 -11.98 -4.32 -44.03
CA ARG A 49 -13.19 -4.12 -43.23
C ARG A 49 -12.93 -3.50 -41.86
N LYS A 50 -11.87 -3.91 -41.14
CA LYS A 50 -11.48 -3.31 -39.87
C LYS A 50 -11.11 -1.84 -40.06
N PHE A 51 -10.33 -1.51 -41.06
CA PHE A 51 -9.94 -0.15 -41.36
C PHE A 51 -11.15 0.74 -41.68
N LEU A 52 -12.03 0.30 -42.56
CA LEU A 52 -13.24 1.04 -42.98
C LEU A 52 -14.27 1.17 -41.85
N ARG A 53 -14.37 0.17 -40.95
CA ARG A 53 -15.16 0.30 -39.69
C ARG A 53 -14.59 1.36 -38.79
N GLY A 54 -13.27 1.50 -38.71
CA GLY A 54 -12.63 2.59 -37.98
C GLY A 54 -12.98 3.97 -38.51
N LEU A 55 -13.12 4.11 -39.85
CA LEU A 55 -13.55 5.38 -40.48
C LEU A 55 -15.01 5.72 -40.21
N THR A 56 -15.89 4.74 -40.21
CA THR A 56 -17.32 4.95 -39.87
C THR A 56 -17.50 5.26 -38.40
N TYR A 57 -16.57 4.84 -37.52
CA TYR A 57 -16.63 5.12 -36.10
C TYR A 57 -16.26 6.57 -35.73
N THR A 58 -15.49 7.26 -36.57
CA THR A 58 -15.12 8.67 -36.36
C THR A 58 -16.20 9.66 -36.82
N ALA A 59 -17.18 9.22 -37.63
CA ALA A 59 -18.21 10.07 -38.19
C ALA A 59 -19.52 10.17 -37.39
N SER A 60 -19.72 9.33 -36.35
CA SER A 60 -20.89 9.42 -35.47
C SER A 60 -20.49 9.39 -33.99
N ALA A 61 -20.19 10.53 -33.45
CA ALA A 61 -19.94 10.72 -32.01
C ALA A 61 -21.14 10.39 -31.11
N THR A 62 -22.21 9.76 -31.62
CA THR A 62 -23.48 9.58 -30.92
C THR A 62 -23.98 8.14 -30.83
N GLU A 63 -23.41 7.17 -31.53
CA GLU A 63 -23.79 5.78 -31.34
C GLU A 63 -22.71 5.02 -30.54
N GLN A 64 -22.77 5.12 -29.23
CA GLN A 64 -22.17 4.15 -28.34
C GLN A 64 -22.88 2.79 -28.50
N ARG A 65 -22.53 2.03 -29.53
CA ARG A 65 -22.86 0.60 -29.65
C ARG A 65 -22.00 -0.22 -28.69
N GLY A 66 -22.09 0.13 -27.40
CA GLY A 66 -21.54 -0.65 -26.30
C GLY A 66 -22.67 -1.44 -25.66
N ARG A 67 -22.37 -2.65 -25.20
CA ARG A 67 -23.25 -3.42 -24.31
C ARG A 67 -23.76 -2.48 -23.23
N LYS A 68 -25.09 -2.31 -23.10
CA LYS A 68 -25.72 -1.43 -22.10
C LYS A 68 -25.04 -1.64 -20.74
N ASN A 69 -24.64 -0.55 -20.08
CA ASN A 69 -24.06 -0.62 -18.77
C ASN A 69 -25.02 -1.32 -17.80
N ARG A 70 -24.60 -2.44 -17.22
CA ARG A 70 -25.41 -3.18 -16.24
C ARG A 70 -25.72 -2.35 -14.99
N LEU A 71 -24.83 -1.40 -14.64
CA LEU A 71 -25.01 -0.50 -13.49
C LEU A 71 -25.28 0.92 -13.97
N THR A 72 -26.39 1.48 -13.54
CA THR A 72 -26.77 2.88 -13.74
C THR A 72 -26.14 3.77 -12.67
N ARG A 73 -26.21 5.09 -12.84
CA ARG A 73 -25.79 6.08 -11.83
C ARG A 73 -26.51 5.87 -10.49
N SER A 74 -27.81 5.57 -10.51
CA SER A 74 -28.58 5.27 -9.30
C SER A 74 -28.05 4.05 -8.58
N HIS A 75 -27.70 2.98 -9.30
CA HIS A 75 -27.08 1.79 -8.72
C HIS A 75 -25.74 2.12 -8.04
N VAL A 76 -24.89 2.96 -8.66
CA VAL A 76 -23.62 3.40 -8.08
C VAL A 76 -23.84 4.20 -6.79
N GLN A 77 -24.81 5.11 -6.77
CA GLN A 77 -25.16 5.86 -5.58
C GLN A 77 -25.65 4.97 -4.44
N THR A 78 -26.48 3.99 -4.74
CA THR A 78 -26.96 2.99 -3.77
C THR A 78 -25.82 2.16 -3.22
N MET A 79 -24.95 1.65 -4.08
CA MET A 79 -23.75 0.91 -3.67
C MET A 79 -22.82 1.76 -2.80
N ASN A 80 -22.66 3.04 -3.12
CA ASN A 80 -21.81 3.94 -2.34
C ASN A 80 -22.39 4.19 -0.93
N ARG A 81 -23.69 4.41 -0.80
CA ARG A 81 -24.36 4.52 0.51
C ARG A 81 -24.25 3.23 1.32
N THR A 82 -24.49 2.07 0.69
CA THR A 82 -24.37 0.76 1.33
C THR A 82 -22.94 0.51 1.80
N ARG A 83 -21.93 0.81 0.99
CA ARG A 83 -20.52 0.73 1.36
C ARG A 83 -20.22 1.52 2.64
N ILE A 84 -20.62 2.78 2.67
CA ILE A 84 -20.39 3.67 3.83
C ILE A 84 -21.09 3.10 5.08
N LYS A 85 -22.36 2.71 4.95
CA LYS A 85 -23.13 2.11 6.04
C LYS A 85 -22.49 0.85 6.59
N LEU A 86 -22.02 -0.05 5.71
CA LEU A 86 -21.35 -1.29 6.11
C LEU A 86 -20.04 -1.04 6.84
N ILE A 87 -19.24 -0.06 6.40
CA ILE A 87 -17.98 0.31 7.05
C ILE A 87 -18.22 0.91 8.44
N GLN A 88 -19.27 1.70 8.59
CA GLN A 88 -19.56 2.47 9.80
C GLN A 88 -20.59 1.77 10.72
N ASP A 89 -20.86 0.49 10.53
CA ASP A 89 -21.87 -0.25 11.28
C ASP A 89 -21.61 -0.17 12.81
N PRO A 90 -22.48 0.50 13.57
CA PRO A 90 -22.29 0.69 15.01
C PRO A 90 -22.39 -0.62 15.80
N ASN A 91 -23.11 -1.64 15.28
CA ASN A 91 -23.30 -2.93 15.96
C ASN A 91 -22.02 -3.76 16.03
N ILE A 92 -21.01 -3.44 15.21
CA ILE A 92 -19.72 -4.12 15.17
C ILE A 92 -18.65 -3.35 15.97
N GLY A 93 -19.04 -2.27 16.62
CA GLY A 93 -18.16 -1.48 17.49
C GLY A 93 -17.13 -0.65 16.74
N GLY A 94 -17.41 -0.26 15.50
CA GLY A 94 -16.55 0.60 14.68
C GLY A 94 -16.36 0.08 13.27
N GLN A 95 -15.34 0.57 12.61
CA GLN A 95 -15.04 0.23 11.23
C GLN A 95 -14.71 -1.25 11.07
N ARG A 96 -15.18 -1.84 9.97
CA ARG A 96 -14.89 -3.22 9.59
C ARG A 96 -14.39 -3.33 8.16
N GLU A 97 -13.78 -4.46 7.84
CA GLU A 97 -13.44 -4.79 6.47
C GLU A 97 -14.70 -4.97 5.64
N VAL A 98 -14.78 -4.29 4.50
CA VAL A 98 -15.90 -4.37 3.56
C VAL A 98 -15.32 -4.52 2.16
N HIS A 99 -15.69 -5.60 1.47
CA HIS A 99 -15.25 -5.92 0.13
C HIS A 99 -16.33 -5.64 -0.93
N TRP A 100 -15.94 -5.52 -2.20
CA TRP A 100 -16.87 -5.25 -3.30
C TRP A 100 -18.00 -6.27 -3.39
N ASP A 101 -17.70 -7.54 -3.18
CA ASP A 101 -18.71 -8.62 -3.30
C ASP A 101 -19.82 -8.44 -2.25
N GLU A 102 -19.47 -8.04 -1.04
CA GLU A 102 -20.42 -7.73 0.01
C GLU A 102 -21.23 -6.47 -0.30
N VAL A 103 -20.59 -5.41 -0.81
CA VAL A 103 -21.28 -4.19 -1.23
C VAL A 103 -22.29 -4.50 -2.31
N ILE A 104 -21.91 -5.25 -3.34
CA ILE A 104 -22.81 -5.65 -4.44
C ILE A 104 -23.98 -6.46 -3.90
N GLN A 105 -23.72 -7.46 -3.07
CA GLN A 105 -24.74 -8.34 -2.49
C GLN A 105 -25.75 -7.56 -1.62
N LYS A 106 -25.26 -6.63 -0.80
CA LYS A 106 -26.09 -5.88 0.16
C LYS A 106 -26.78 -4.64 -0.43
N SER A 107 -26.41 -4.24 -1.65
CA SER A 107 -26.96 -3.01 -2.28
C SER A 107 -28.25 -3.23 -3.06
N ASN A 108 -28.71 -4.47 -3.16
CA ASN A 108 -29.90 -4.81 -3.96
C ASN A 108 -29.83 -4.25 -5.40
N VAL A 109 -28.66 -4.35 -6.03
CA VAL A 109 -28.41 -3.97 -7.42
C VAL A 109 -28.16 -5.21 -8.28
N PRO A 110 -28.19 -5.11 -9.61
CA PRO A 110 -27.87 -6.25 -10.47
C PRO A 110 -26.52 -6.86 -10.09
N GLN A 111 -26.48 -8.19 -9.90
CA GLN A 111 -25.26 -8.89 -9.56
C GLN A 111 -24.23 -8.77 -10.68
N VAL A 112 -23.08 -8.23 -10.37
CA VAL A 112 -21.98 -7.97 -11.30
C VAL A 112 -20.66 -8.38 -10.67
N HIS A 113 -19.66 -8.64 -11.51
CA HIS A 113 -18.31 -8.85 -11.00
C HIS A 113 -17.72 -7.55 -10.43
N ARG A 114 -16.87 -7.66 -9.40
CA ARG A 114 -16.22 -6.51 -8.74
C ARG A 114 -15.57 -5.50 -9.69
N THR A 115 -14.95 -5.96 -10.78
CA THR A 115 -14.34 -5.07 -11.78
C THR A 115 -15.38 -4.22 -12.52
N THR A 116 -16.60 -4.73 -12.72
CA THR A 116 -17.70 -3.96 -13.30
C THR A 116 -18.18 -2.88 -12.35
N ALA A 117 -18.25 -3.19 -11.06
CA ALA A 117 -18.56 -2.20 -10.03
C ALA A 117 -17.48 -1.10 -9.96
N GLN A 118 -16.21 -1.47 -9.92
CA GLN A 118 -15.08 -0.51 -9.95
C GLN A 118 -15.12 0.41 -11.15
N LYS A 119 -15.34 -0.15 -12.36
CA LYS A 119 -15.47 0.65 -13.59
C LYS A 119 -16.69 1.59 -13.54
N ALA A 120 -17.80 1.16 -12.95
CA ALA A 120 -18.98 1.99 -12.80
C ALA A 120 -18.71 3.17 -11.85
N PHE A 121 -18.04 2.95 -10.72
CA PHE A 121 -17.64 4.02 -9.80
C PHE A 121 -16.66 5.00 -10.47
N ALA A 122 -15.65 4.50 -11.17
CA ALA A 122 -14.69 5.35 -11.89
C ALA A 122 -15.38 6.22 -12.96
N ARG A 123 -16.36 5.69 -13.68
CA ARG A 123 -17.16 6.44 -14.67
C ARG A 123 -17.94 7.60 -14.04
N GLU A 124 -18.40 7.43 -12.80
CA GLU A 124 -19.09 8.48 -12.03
C GLU A 124 -18.11 9.40 -11.28
N GLY A 125 -16.80 9.30 -11.56
CA GLY A 125 -15.76 10.13 -10.94
C GLY A 125 -15.46 9.78 -9.47
N ILE A 126 -15.87 8.59 -8.99
CA ILE A 126 -15.69 8.18 -7.60
C ILE A 126 -14.51 7.21 -7.52
N ASP A 127 -13.33 7.67 -7.07
CA ASP A 127 -12.12 6.85 -6.91
C ASP A 127 -12.16 6.03 -5.61
N VAL A 128 -12.98 4.97 -5.59
CA VAL A 128 -13.05 4.03 -4.47
C VAL A 128 -12.10 2.87 -4.71
N LYS A 129 -11.11 2.74 -3.84
CA LYS A 129 -10.16 1.63 -3.81
C LYS A 129 -10.13 0.98 -2.44
N TRP A 130 -9.61 -0.23 -2.36
CA TRP A 130 -9.24 -0.85 -1.10
C TRP A 130 -8.04 -0.12 -0.53
N ARG A 131 -8.19 0.49 0.64
CA ARG A 131 -7.15 1.30 1.27
C ARG A 131 -7.08 0.99 2.76
N ARG A 132 -5.88 1.00 3.32
CA ARG A 132 -5.69 0.88 4.77
C ARG A 132 -6.34 2.05 5.49
N PRO A 133 -7.02 1.80 6.63
CA PRO A 133 -7.52 2.89 7.45
C PRO A 133 -6.34 3.67 8.04
N ARG A 134 -6.39 4.98 7.94
CA ARG A 134 -5.37 5.85 8.53
C ARG A 134 -5.49 5.82 10.05
N GLU A 135 -4.36 5.79 10.74
CA GLU A 135 -4.33 6.03 12.19
C GLU A 135 -4.40 7.54 12.45
N LYS A 136 -5.26 7.95 13.37
CA LYS A 136 -5.14 9.32 13.88
C LYS A 136 -3.89 9.41 14.76
N PRO A 137 -2.96 10.32 14.48
CA PRO A 137 -3.02 11.59 15.16
C PRO A 137 -3.36 12.70 14.17
N LEU A 138 -4.19 13.62 14.59
CA LEU A 138 -4.36 14.88 13.90
C LEU A 138 -3.01 15.59 13.93
N ARG A 139 -2.35 15.67 12.78
CA ARG A 139 -1.13 16.44 12.63
C ARG A 139 -1.49 17.92 12.72
N LYS A 140 -0.79 18.64 13.58
CA LYS A 140 -0.85 20.09 13.65
C LYS A 140 -0.06 20.70 12.51
N ALA A 141 -0.27 21.98 12.21
CA ALA A 141 0.50 22.70 11.17
C ALA A 141 2.01 22.58 11.39
N GLU A 142 2.49 22.73 12.61
CA GLU A 142 3.90 22.57 12.99
C GLU A 142 4.50 21.20 12.65
N HIS A 143 3.66 20.13 12.71
CA HIS A 143 4.10 18.78 12.32
C HIS A 143 4.19 18.64 10.82
N LEU A 144 3.32 19.28 10.04
CA LEU A 144 3.35 19.27 8.59
C LEU A 144 4.60 20.00 8.08
N GLU A 145 4.90 21.16 8.65
CA GLU A 145 6.11 21.93 8.33
C GLU A 145 7.40 21.16 8.63
N GLU A 146 7.47 20.55 9.83
CA GLU A 146 8.61 19.70 10.23
C GLU A 146 8.79 18.53 9.26
N ARG A 147 7.70 17.85 8.90
CA ARG A 147 7.72 16.75 7.94
C ARG A 147 8.21 17.22 6.58
N LYS A 148 7.66 18.32 6.06
CA LYS A 148 8.08 18.92 4.79
C LYS A 148 9.56 19.24 4.80
N LEU A 149 10.04 19.89 5.87
CA LEU A 149 11.45 20.29 5.99
C LEU A 149 12.39 19.07 6.00
N ILE A 150 12.10 18.07 6.83
CA ILE A 150 12.96 16.88 6.95
C ILE A 150 12.89 16.05 5.67
N CYS A 151 11.71 15.80 5.12
CA CYS A 151 11.54 15.08 3.87
C CYS A 151 12.18 15.82 2.69
N GLY A 152 12.13 17.16 2.68
CA GLY A 152 12.83 17.99 1.73
C GLY A 152 14.36 17.78 1.72
N ARG A 153 14.96 17.47 2.88
CA ARG A 153 16.38 17.10 2.97
C ARG A 153 16.61 15.65 2.54
N TRP A 154 15.73 14.72 2.89
CA TRP A 154 15.89 13.29 2.58
C TRP A 154 15.78 12.99 1.09
N ARG A 155 15.03 13.78 0.32
CA ARG A 155 14.92 13.59 -1.14
C ARG A 155 16.26 13.76 -1.90
N PHE A 156 17.24 14.46 -1.31
CA PHE A 156 18.58 14.61 -1.89
C PHE A 156 19.54 13.48 -1.52
N LEU A 157 19.16 12.58 -0.61
CA LEU A 157 19.95 11.39 -0.32
C LEU A 157 19.98 10.46 -1.55
N SER A 158 20.96 9.57 -1.63
CA SER A 158 20.97 8.54 -2.68
C SER A 158 19.75 7.63 -2.58
N ASP A 159 19.35 7.01 -3.69
CA ASP A 159 18.18 6.13 -3.71
C ASP A 159 18.34 4.93 -2.77
N SER A 160 19.56 4.49 -2.57
CA SER A 160 19.87 3.36 -1.69
C SER A 160 20.34 3.75 -0.28
N TYR A 161 20.33 5.04 0.09
CA TYR A 161 20.89 5.53 1.35
C TYR A 161 20.39 4.74 2.57
N PHE A 162 19.08 4.55 2.68
CA PHE A 162 18.47 3.83 3.82
C PHE A 162 18.74 2.33 3.81
N ALA A 163 19.07 1.75 2.64
CA ALA A 163 19.38 0.35 2.51
C ALA A 163 20.88 0.06 2.73
N ASP A 164 21.76 0.93 2.23
CA ASP A 164 23.18 0.66 2.14
C ASP A 164 24.01 1.47 3.16
N SER A 165 23.61 2.69 3.47
CA SER A 165 24.37 3.63 4.33
C SER A 165 23.88 3.68 5.77
N MET A 166 22.59 3.34 6.02
CA MET A 166 22.04 3.30 7.37
C MET A 166 22.55 2.06 8.12
N ASP A 167 23.08 2.25 9.32
CA ASP A 167 23.62 1.15 10.13
C ASP A 167 22.51 0.35 10.82
N LEU A 168 21.44 1.03 11.26
CA LEU A 168 20.34 0.41 11.96
C LEU A 168 19.04 1.19 11.73
N VAL A 169 17.96 0.49 11.51
CA VAL A 169 16.59 1.04 11.53
C VAL A 169 15.80 0.29 12.59
N ILE A 170 15.40 0.99 13.64
CA ILE A 170 14.71 0.38 14.81
C ILE A 170 13.30 0.89 14.99
N ASP A 171 12.50 0.05 15.60
CA ASP A 171 11.18 0.38 16.10
C ASP A 171 10.80 -0.53 17.26
N ASN A 172 9.75 -0.14 18.00
CA ASN A 172 9.20 -0.96 19.05
C ASN A 172 7.69 -1.15 18.89
N LYS A 173 7.21 -2.34 19.21
CA LYS A 173 5.79 -2.69 19.10
C LYS A 173 5.33 -3.57 20.24
N SER A 174 4.13 -3.27 20.71
CA SER A 174 3.40 -4.15 21.61
C SER A 174 2.58 -5.17 20.82
N TRP A 175 2.81 -6.45 21.08
CA TRP A 175 2.11 -7.58 20.48
C TRP A 175 1.14 -8.19 21.47
N ASP A 176 -0.12 -8.34 21.07
CA ASP A 176 -1.10 -9.04 21.86
C ASP A 176 -0.87 -10.55 21.77
N TYR A 177 -0.75 -11.20 22.94
CA TYR A 177 -0.68 -12.63 23.04
C TYR A 177 -2.09 -13.21 23.24
N PRO A 178 -2.62 -13.99 22.30
CA PRO A 178 -3.92 -14.66 22.49
C PRO A 178 -3.75 -15.88 23.40
N ALA A 179 -4.33 -15.85 24.57
CA ALA A 179 -4.25 -16.98 25.51
C ALA A 179 -4.94 -18.26 25.00
N ASP A 180 -5.97 -18.10 24.16
CA ASP A 180 -6.75 -19.19 23.58
C ASP A 180 -7.22 -18.87 22.14
N GLU A 181 -7.91 -19.80 21.52
CA GLU A 181 -8.43 -19.65 20.16
C GLU A 181 -9.53 -18.56 20.09
N ARG A 182 -10.34 -18.41 21.11
CA ARG A 182 -11.40 -17.38 21.18
C ARG A 182 -10.79 -16.00 21.20
N ALA A 183 -9.75 -15.77 22.03
CA ALA A 183 -8.99 -14.54 22.07
C ALA A 183 -8.29 -14.27 20.74
N ARG A 184 -7.72 -15.29 20.07
CA ARG A 184 -7.11 -15.19 18.75
C ARG A 184 -8.11 -14.74 17.70
N ASN A 185 -9.27 -15.38 17.63
CA ASN A 185 -10.32 -15.02 16.69
C ASN A 185 -10.86 -13.61 16.95
N TYR A 186 -10.99 -13.21 18.22
CA TYR A 186 -11.36 -11.86 18.59
C TYR A 186 -10.33 -10.85 18.10
N LEU A 187 -9.05 -11.02 18.41
CA LEU A 187 -7.97 -10.12 17.97
C LEU A 187 -7.90 -10.04 16.44
N ARG A 188 -8.07 -11.17 15.74
CA ARG A 188 -8.10 -11.22 14.28
C ARG A 188 -9.24 -10.39 13.69
N ARG A 189 -10.44 -10.49 14.26
CA ARG A 189 -11.61 -9.68 13.86
C ARG A 189 -11.42 -8.19 14.13
N GLN A 190 -10.63 -7.85 15.13
CA GLN A 190 -10.35 -6.45 15.48
C GLN A 190 -9.32 -5.77 14.57
N ARG A 191 -8.59 -6.52 13.76
CA ARG A 191 -7.61 -5.99 12.83
C ARG A 191 -8.27 -5.66 11.51
N ILE A 192 -8.52 -4.38 11.31
CA ILE A 192 -9.01 -3.86 10.04
C ILE A 192 -7.81 -3.68 9.12
N ARG A 193 -7.67 -4.51 8.10
CA ARG A 193 -6.57 -4.44 7.13
C ARG A 193 -6.81 -3.34 6.11
N GLY A 194 -8.06 -3.13 5.74
CA GLY A 194 -8.46 -2.14 4.78
C GLY A 194 -9.98 -2.07 4.63
N HIS A 195 -10.44 -1.07 3.94
CA HIS A 195 -11.82 -0.93 3.52
C HIS A 195 -11.91 -0.11 2.23
N LEU A 196 -13.02 -0.24 1.54
CA LEU A 196 -13.28 0.51 0.32
C LEU A 196 -13.53 1.99 0.66
N ARG A 197 -12.63 2.88 0.26
CA ARG A 197 -12.78 4.34 0.47
C ARG A 197 -12.14 5.16 -0.64
N THR A 198 -12.55 6.40 -0.74
CA THR A 198 -11.86 7.41 -1.53
C THR A 198 -10.68 8.01 -0.74
N PRO A 199 -9.72 8.69 -1.38
CA PRO A 199 -8.66 9.42 -0.68
C PRO A 199 -9.20 10.43 0.33
N ALA A 200 -10.22 11.21 -0.04
CA ALA A 200 -10.84 12.23 0.81
C ALA A 200 -11.52 11.66 2.06
N GLU A 201 -12.16 10.48 1.95
CA GLU A 201 -12.78 9.81 3.09
C GLU A 201 -11.75 9.34 4.12
N GLY A 202 -10.49 9.13 3.73
CA GLY A 202 -9.45 8.63 4.62
C GLY A 202 -9.15 9.50 5.84
N LEU A 203 -9.55 10.77 5.81
CA LEU A 203 -9.39 11.72 6.91
C LEU A 203 -10.65 11.83 7.80
N GLN A 204 -11.77 11.31 7.35
CA GLN A 204 -13.03 11.37 8.09
C GLN A 204 -13.03 10.38 9.26
N ALA A 205 -13.65 10.79 10.38
CA ALA A 205 -13.68 9.98 11.61
C ALA A 205 -14.23 8.57 11.40
N GLY A 206 -15.22 8.41 10.51
CA GLY A 206 -15.82 7.12 10.18
C GLY A 206 -14.92 6.18 9.37
N PHE A 207 -13.80 6.65 8.83
CA PHE A 207 -12.87 5.86 8.00
C PHE A 207 -11.45 5.79 8.58
N THR A 208 -11.18 6.46 9.70
CA THR A 208 -9.92 6.35 10.42
C THR A 208 -9.99 5.24 11.45
N LYS A 209 -8.88 4.58 11.76
CA LYS A 209 -8.85 3.65 12.88
C LYS A 209 -9.33 4.35 14.15
N PRO A 210 -10.32 3.82 14.85
CA PRO A 210 -10.71 4.39 16.12
C PRO A 210 -9.50 4.36 17.05
N ASN A 211 -9.30 5.44 17.81
CA ASN A 211 -8.30 5.47 18.87
C ASN A 211 -8.79 4.52 19.98
N ARG A 212 -8.52 3.24 19.79
CA ARG A 212 -8.97 2.20 20.71
C ARG A 212 -8.18 2.38 21.99
N LYS A 213 -8.82 2.89 23.02
CA LYS A 213 -8.42 2.55 24.38
C LYS A 213 -8.25 1.04 24.36
N ARG A 214 -7.01 0.56 24.51
CA ARG A 214 -6.72 -0.88 24.54
C ARG A 214 -7.71 -1.51 25.51
N HIS A 215 -8.76 -2.14 24.99
CA HIS A 215 -9.70 -2.83 25.83
C HIS A 215 -8.93 -3.90 26.57
N ARG A 216 -9.07 -3.93 27.89
CA ARG A 216 -8.44 -4.87 28.82
C ARG A 216 -8.79 -6.36 28.58
N ILE A 217 -9.32 -6.70 27.41
CA ILE A 217 -9.83 -8.03 27.05
C ILE A 217 -8.75 -8.85 26.32
N ASN A 218 -7.50 -8.71 26.73
CA ASN A 218 -6.51 -9.70 26.34
C ASN A 218 -6.01 -10.43 27.58
N PRO A 219 -6.64 -11.55 27.96
CA PRO A 219 -6.27 -12.31 29.15
C PRO A 219 -4.82 -12.84 29.09
N GLY A 220 -4.25 -12.98 27.89
CA GLY A 220 -2.86 -13.37 27.69
C GLY A 220 -1.85 -12.23 27.90
N GLY A 221 -2.32 -10.98 27.95
CA GLY A 221 -1.49 -9.80 28.04
C GLY A 221 -0.77 -9.46 26.73
N SER A 222 0.22 -8.58 26.83
CA SER A 222 1.02 -8.15 25.67
C SER A 222 2.50 -8.43 25.85
N LEU A 223 3.22 -8.46 24.74
CA LEU A 223 4.67 -8.55 24.66
C LEU A 223 5.19 -7.28 24.03
N MET A 224 6.07 -6.56 24.69
CA MET A 224 6.77 -5.43 24.11
C MET A 224 8.03 -5.93 23.42
N VAL A 225 8.23 -5.54 22.19
CA VAL A 225 9.39 -5.93 21.37
C VAL A 225 10.08 -4.68 20.86
N CYS A 226 11.41 -4.65 20.93
CA CYS A 226 12.25 -3.78 20.13
C CYS A 226 12.87 -4.59 19.00
N ALA A 227 12.71 -4.14 17.76
CA ALA A 227 13.23 -4.82 16.58
C ALA A 227 14.12 -3.88 15.77
N GLY A 228 15.12 -4.45 15.06
CA GLY A 228 16.07 -3.67 14.29
C GLY A 228 16.50 -4.35 13.00
N ILE A 229 16.67 -3.52 11.96
CA ILE A 229 17.19 -3.91 10.65
C ILE A 229 18.66 -3.50 10.58
N ILE A 230 19.53 -4.44 10.24
CA ILE A 230 20.95 -4.23 9.92
C ILE A 230 21.23 -5.00 8.62
N ASN A 231 21.92 -4.36 7.67
CA ASN A 231 22.30 -4.99 6.39
C ASN A 231 21.09 -5.61 5.64
N CYS A 232 19.98 -4.87 5.56
CA CYS A 232 18.74 -5.31 4.93
C CYS A 232 18.15 -6.60 5.51
N ARG A 233 18.40 -6.91 6.78
CA ARG A 233 17.86 -8.07 7.49
C ARG A 233 17.31 -7.66 8.84
N VAL A 234 16.25 -8.32 9.29
CA VAL A 234 15.83 -8.25 10.68
C VAL A 234 16.93 -8.91 11.52
N ALA A 235 17.76 -8.13 12.17
CA ALA A 235 18.94 -8.58 12.89
C ALA A 235 18.81 -8.47 14.42
N VAL A 236 17.89 -7.63 14.88
CA VAL A 236 17.58 -7.44 16.30
C VAL A 236 16.13 -7.81 16.53
N TRP A 237 15.90 -8.60 17.58
CA TRP A 237 14.59 -8.93 18.11
C TRP A 237 14.71 -9.13 19.61
N HIS A 238 14.34 -8.09 20.36
CA HIS A 238 14.52 -8.05 21.81
C HIS A 238 13.17 -7.88 22.51
N TYR A 239 12.86 -8.75 23.45
CA TYR A 239 11.67 -8.65 24.29
C TYR A 239 11.94 -7.76 25.50
N ILE A 240 11.13 -6.72 25.65
CA ILE A 240 11.17 -5.84 26.81
C ILE A 240 10.24 -6.43 27.89
N GLU A 241 10.77 -6.65 29.07
CA GLU A 241 10.02 -7.35 30.13
C GLU A 241 8.82 -6.56 30.65
N LYS A 242 8.95 -5.24 30.73
CA LYS A 242 7.91 -4.36 31.26
C LYS A 242 7.35 -3.44 30.17
N ARG A 243 7.47 -2.14 30.36
CA ARG A 243 7.06 -1.10 29.43
C ARG A 243 8.26 -0.54 28.70
N TRP A 244 8.05 -0.12 27.48
CA TRP A 244 8.99 0.75 26.79
C TRP A 244 8.99 2.12 27.47
N ASN A 245 10.13 2.52 28.00
CA ASN A 245 10.35 3.79 28.70
C ASN A 245 11.84 4.17 28.60
N ALA A 246 12.24 5.27 29.24
CA ALA A 246 13.61 5.77 29.22
C ALA A 246 14.65 4.72 29.66
N GLU A 247 14.37 3.95 30.71
CA GLU A 247 15.27 2.93 31.22
C GLU A 247 15.40 1.75 30.27
N ALA A 248 14.25 1.24 29.79
CA ALA A 248 14.21 0.16 28.83
C ALA A 248 14.90 0.53 27.50
N ALA A 249 14.75 1.78 27.05
CA ALA A 249 15.44 2.28 25.87
C ALA A 249 16.95 2.33 26.10
N ALA A 250 17.40 2.94 27.20
CA ALA A 250 18.83 3.04 27.51
C ALA A 250 19.50 1.66 27.63
N SER A 251 18.90 0.72 28.40
CA SER A 251 19.42 -0.64 28.51
C SER A 251 19.41 -1.38 27.16
N THR A 252 18.38 -1.18 26.32
CA THR A 252 18.33 -1.77 24.98
C THR A 252 19.47 -1.26 24.11
N TYR A 253 19.78 0.05 24.13
CA TYR A 253 20.93 0.59 23.41
C TYR A 253 22.24 0.00 23.89
N ARG A 254 22.46 -0.04 25.20
CA ARG A 254 23.70 -0.53 25.80
C ARG A 254 23.91 -2.03 25.59
N ASP A 255 22.90 -2.82 25.96
CA ASP A 255 23.08 -4.26 26.13
C ASP A 255 22.76 -5.07 24.84
N VAL A 256 22.02 -4.46 23.90
CA VAL A 256 21.53 -5.16 22.70
C VAL A 256 22.00 -4.51 21.40
N LEU A 257 21.74 -3.22 21.23
CA LEU A 257 21.97 -2.55 19.95
C LEU A 257 23.45 -2.25 19.70
N ALA A 258 24.15 -1.68 20.66
CA ALA A 258 25.55 -1.33 20.50
C ALA A 258 26.45 -2.56 20.25
N PRO A 259 26.34 -3.66 21.01
CA PRO A 259 27.08 -4.88 20.71
C PRO A 259 26.73 -5.48 19.36
N LYS A 260 25.45 -5.42 18.97
CA LYS A 260 25.00 -5.95 17.69
C LYS A 260 25.52 -5.13 16.50
N LEU A 261 25.54 -3.81 16.64
CA LEU A 261 26.12 -2.89 15.66
C LEU A 261 27.63 -3.17 15.49
N ALA A 262 28.37 -3.25 16.59
CA ALA A 262 29.80 -3.57 16.57
C ALA A 262 30.08 -4.88 15.84
N THR A 263 29.28 -5.93 16.11
CA THR A 263 29.43 -7.24 15.48
C THR A 263 29.08 -7.24 13.97
N LYS A 264 28.01 -6.51 13.57
CA LYS A 264 27.46 -6.61 12.21
C LYS A 264 27.98 -5.55 11.25
N ARG A 265 28.43 -4.41 11.76
CA ARG A 265 28.94 -3.28 10.96
C ARG A 265 30.41 -3.00 11.22
N GLY A 266 31.01 -3.71 12.13
CA GLY A 266 32.39 -3.47 12.62
C GLY A 266 32.49 -2.21 13.49
N PRO A 267 33.67 -1.95 14.09
CA PRO A 267 33.88 -0.77 14.91
C PRO A 267 33.87 0.50 14.06
N LYS A 268 33.00 1.44 14.42
CA LYS A 268 32.89 2.73 13.76
C LYS A 268 33.03 3.88 14.76
N ARG A 269 33.48 5.05 14.26
CA ARG A 269 33.44 6.28 15.05
C ARG A 269 32.01 6.71 15.32
N LYS A 270 31.07 6.39 14.45
CA LYS A 270 29.68 6.81 14.51
C LYS A 270 28.78 5.82 13.77
N TYR A 271 27.71 5.34 14.44
CA TYR A 271 26.68 4.52 13.83
C TYR A 271 25.46 5.40 13.53
N HIS A 272 24.98 5.37 12.29
CA HIS A 272 23.77 6.10 11.86
C HIS A 272 22.54 5.24 12.06
N VAL A 273 21.59 5.75 12.86
CA VAL A 273 20.38 5.03 13.25
C VAL A 273 19.13 5.81 12.86
N LEU A 274 18.17 5.13 12.25
CA LEU A 274 16.80 5.62 12.07
C LEU A 274 15.94 5.07 13.20
N GLU A 275 15.30 5.95 13.95
CA GLU A 275 14.43 5.64 15.09
C GLU A 275 13.22 6.58 15.10
N ASP A 276 12.14 6.19 15.77
CA ASP A 276 10.97 7.02 15.97
C ASP A 276 11.25 8.19 16.94
N ASN A 277 10.35 9.16 16.94
CA ASN A 277 10.40 10.35 17.80
C ASN A 277 9.67 10.15 19.16
N ASP A 278 9.60 8.91 19.68
CA ASP A 278 8.98 8.66 20.97
C ASP A 278 9.73 9.41 22.11
N PRO A 279 9.09 10.40 22.76
CA PRO A 279 9.74 11.20 23.78
C PRO A 279 10.01 10.42 25.07
N THR A 280 9.27 9.36 25.33
CA THR A 280 9.34 8.58 26.55
C THR A 280 10.43 7.50 26.52
N GLY A 281 10.79 7.05 25.34
CA GLY A 281 11.81 6.04 25.09
C GLY A 281 13.02 6.60 24.35
N TYR A 282 12.94 6.62 23.02
CA TYR A 282 14.07 6.95 22.15
C TYR A 282 14.65 8.36 22.38
N LYS A 283 13.82 9.36 22.66
CA LYS A 283 14.25 10.76 22.86
C LYS A 283 14.44 11.12 24.33
N SER A 284 14.30 10.16 25.25
CA SER A 284 14.56 10.41 26.66
C SER A 284 16.04 10.75 26.91
N ARG A 285 16.32 11.52 27.97
CA ARG A 285 17.70 11.88 28.34
C ARG A 285 18.57 10.65 28.54
N LYS A 286 18.11 9.64 29.27
CA LYS A 286 18.85 8.38 29.50
C LYS A 286 19.22 7.67 28.20
N ALA A 287 18.29 7.61 27.23
CA ALA A 287 18.57 7.01 25.94
C ALA A 287 19.54 7.86 25.11
N ALA A 288 19.47 9.20 25.22
CA ALA A 288 20.40 10.10 24.55
C ALA A 288 21.83 9.94 25.09
N ASP A 289 21.99 9.91 26.40
CA ASP A 289 23.27 9.70 27.06
C ASP A 289 23.88 8.35 26.65
N GLN A 290 23.09 7.28 26.68
CA GLN A 290 23.55 5.94 26.28
C GLN A 290 23.88 5.84 24.79
N LYS A 291 23.16 6.53 23.91
CA LYS A 291 23.51 6.62 22.49
C LYS A 291 24.85 7.31 22.27
N ALA A 292 25.11 8.41 23.00
CA ALA A 292 26.37 9.12 22.94
C ALA A 292 27.55 8.21 23.34
N GLU A 293 27.44 7.50 24.47
CA GLU A 293 28.42 6.52 24.93
C GLU A 293 28.66 5.39 23.92
N SER A 294 27.58 4.92 23.28
CA SER A 294 27.60 3.86 22.28
C SER A 294 27.98 4.34 20.88
N ARG A 295 28.33 5.61 20.70
CA ARG A 295 28.63 6.23 19.40
C ARG A 295 27.47 6.12 18.39
N ILE A 296 26.24 6.07 18.87
CA ILE A 296 25.03 6.01 18.06
C ILE A 296 24.52 7.41 17.78
N HIS A 297 24.33 7.72 16.50
CA HIS A 297 23.79 8.97 16.02
C HIS A 297 22.43 8.73 15.39
N ALA A 298 21.39 9.18 16.10
CA ALA A 298 20.03 9.12 15.57
C ALA A 298 19.84 10.18 14.48
N MET A 299 19.37 9.75 13.33
CA MET A 299 18.96 10.62 12.23
C MET A 299 17.76 11.47 12.66
N GLN A 300 17.70 12.71 12.20
CA GLN A 300 16.54 13.55 12.41
C GLN A 300 15.32 12.91 11.75
N TYR A 301 14.28 12.59 12.52
CA TYR A 301 13.06 11.93 12.09
C TYR A 301 11.86 12.84 12.37
N PRO A 302 10.93 13.04 11.43
CA PRO A 302 9.79 13.93 11.64
C PRO A 302 8.75 13.29 12.56
N ARG A 303 8.15 14.10 13.42
CA ARG A 303 7.08 13.63 14.31
C ARG A 303 5.88 13.11 13.55
N TYR A 304 5.17 12.16 14.12
CA TYR A 304 3.94 11.57 13.56
C TYR A 304 4.09 11.06 12.11
N SER A 305 5.18 10.36 11.82
CA SER A 305 5.55 9.91 10.48
C SER A 305 5.71 8.40 10.35
N PRO A 306 4.71 7.59 10.74
CA PRO A 306 4.78 6.14 10.58
C PRO A 306 4.91 5.71 9.12
N ASP A 307 4.53 6.58 8.19
CA ASP A 307 4.67 6.40 6.75
C ASP A 307 6.12 6.46 6.25
N LEU A 308 7.07 6.85 7.07
CA LEU A 308 8.51 6.83 6.81
C LEU A 308 9.25 5.69 7.54
N ASN A 309 8.64 5.05 8.52
CA ASN A 309 9.25 3.93 9.22
C ASN A 309 8.91 2.60 8.55
N PRO A 310 9.88 1.85 7.98
CA PRO A 310 9.63 0.60 7.29
C PRO A 310 8.98 -0.48 8.17
N TRP A 311 9.17 -0.38 9.47
CA TRP A 311 8.49 -1.23 10.44
C TRP A 311 6.99 -0.97 10.43
N ASP A 312 6.56 0.30 10.49
CA ASP A 312 5.14 0.67 10.55
C ASP A 312 4.41 0.46 9.22
N PHE A 313 5.00 0.90 8.11
CA PHE A 313 4.29 0.84 6.85
C PHE A 313 4.32 -0.53 6.15
N THR A 314 5.20 -1.46 6.56
CA THR A 314 5.32 -2.77 5.89
C THR A 314 5.60 -3.93 6.86
N LEU A 315 6.68 -3.87 7.65
CA LEU A 315 7.23 -5.06 8.28
C LEU A 315 6.38 -5.61 9.42
N TRP A 316 5.82 -4.75 10.26
CA TRP A 316 4.92 -5.20 11.33
C TRP A 316 3.69 -5.93 10.78
N GLU A 317 3.14 -5.45 9.68
CA GLU A 317 2.00 -6.07 9.01
C GLU A 317 2.39 -7.41 8.38
N ASP A 318 3.52 -7.48 7.65
CA ASP A 318 4.03 -8.71 7.03
C ASP A 318 4.24 -9.81 8.09
N ILE A 319 4.91 -9.47 9.20
CA ILE A 319 5.12 -10.41 10.30
C ILE A 319 3.77 -10.88 10.86
N GLN A 320 2.82 -9.96 11.05
CA GLN A 320 1.51 -10.28 11.57
C GLN A 320 0.72 -11.21 10.64
N CYS A 321 0.73 -10.93 9.33
CA CYS A 321 0.07 -11.80 8.34
C CYS A 321 0.65 -13.21 8.36
N ARG A 322 1.97 -13.34 8.46
CA ARG A 322 2.64 -14.65 8.56
C ARG A 322 2.38 -15.35 9.88
N MET A 323 2.28 -14.61 10.98
CA MET A 323 1.87 -15.15 12.29
C MET A 323 0.44 -15.70 12.25
N ASP A 324 -0.47 -15.02 11.57
CA ASP A 324 -1.86 -15.44 11.41
C ASP A 324 -2.00 -16.66 10.48
N ALA A 325 -1.23 -16.67 9.37
CA ALA A 325 -1.22 -17.79 8.42
C ALA A 325 -0.67 -19.09 9.04
N ASN A 326 0.32 -18.95 9.94
CA ASN A 326 0.97 -20.07 10.61
C ASN A 326 0.50 -20.22 12.07
N ALA A 327 -0.74 -19.81 12.38
CA ALA A 327 -1.28 -19.97 13.72
C ALA A 327 -1.49 -21.46 14.06
N PRO A 328 -1.08 -21.94 15.25
CA PRO A 328 -1.29 -23.31 15.65
C PRO A 328 -2.80 -23.62 15.78
N LYS A 329 -3.21 -24.86 15.52
CA LYS A 329 -4.61 -25.28 15.62
C LYS A 329 -5.13 -25.27 17.06
N GLY A 330 -4.26 -25.49 18.04
CA GLY A 330 -4.60 -25.54 19.46
C GLY A 330 -4.13 -24.34 20.27
N GLN A 331 -4.17 -24.49 21.59
CA GLN A 331 -3.66 -23.52 22.55
C GLN A 331 -2.12 -23.43 22.46
N GLU A 332 -1.59 -22.24 22.43
CA GLU A 332 -0.15 -21.98 22.39
C GLU A 332 0.27 -21.29 23.70
N THR A 333 1.36 -21.77 24.31
CA THR A 333 1.91 -21.11 25.49
C THR A 333 2.56 -19.77 25.12
N LYS A 334 2.64 -18.85 26.07
CA LYS A 334 3.32 -17.56 25.84
C LYS A 334 4.78 -17.71 25.43
N ALA A 335 5.46 -18.71 25.96
CA ALA A 335 6.83 -19.03 25.57
C ALA A 335 6.92 -19.53 24.11
N ALA A 336 6.07 -20.44 23.70
CA ALA A 336 6.00 -20.92 22.32
C ALA A 336 5.64 -19.79 21.36
N PHE A 337 4.68 -18.92 21.73
CA PHE A 337 4.34 -17.75 20.95
C PHE A 337 5.52 -16.78 20.76
N LYS A 338 6.31 -16.51 21.81
CA LYS A 338 7.54 -15.70 21.71
C LYS A 338 8.52 -16.32 20.72
N VAL A 339 8.76 -17.61 20.81
CA VAL A 339 9.69 -18.32 19.89
C VAL A 339 9.20 -18.23 18.45
N ARG A 340 7.91 -18.52 18.22
CA ARG A 340 7.29 -18.45 16.88
C ARG A 340 7.32 -17.04 16.32
N LEU A 341 6.97 -16.02 17.11
CA LEU A 341 7.00 -14.61 16.71
C LEU A 341 8.42 -14.18 16.29
N ARG A 342 9.41 -14.49 17.11
CA ARG A 342 10.82 -14.20 16.78
C ARG A 342 11.26 -14.92 15.50
N ARG A 343 10.98 -16.22 15.36
CA ARG A 343 11.31 -16.98 14.16
C ARG A 343 10.66 -16.39 12.92
N THR A 344 9.38 -16.04 12.99
CA THR A 344 8.64 -15.41 11.89
C THR A 344 9.26 -14.07 11.49
N ALA A 345 9.63 -13.25 12.46
CA ALA A 345 10.27 -11.95 12.19
C ALA A 345 11.67 -12.13 11.57
N MET A 346 12.49 -12.97 12.15
CA MET A 346 13.86 -13.21 11.67
C MET A 346 13.92 -13.90 10.29
N SER A 347 12.86 -14.57 9.87
CA SER A 347 12.72 -15.17 8.53
C SER A 347 12.19 -14.21 7.46
N THR A 348 12.02 -12.92 7.77
CA THR A 348 11.64 -11.93 6.75
C THR A 348 12.71 -11.85 5.67
N SER A 349 12.30 -11.96 4.40
CA SER A 349 13.27 -12.01 3.30
C SER A 349 14.06 -10.70 3.19
N THR A 350 15.33 -10.81 2.87
CA THR A 350 16.20 -9.64 2.59
C THR A 350 15.62 -8.75 1.50
N GLN A 351 14.97 -9.34 0.50
CA GLN A 351 14.34 -8.60 -0.59
C GLN A 351 13.16 -7.76 -0.10
N THR A 352 12.32 -8.30 0.80
CA THR A 352 11.20 -7.55 1.40
C THR A 352 11.74 -6.37 2.21
N VAL A 353 12.73 -6.61 3.07
CA VAL A 353 13.34 -5.56 3.88
C VAL A 353 14.00 -4.50 3.00
N ARG A 354 14.80 -4.90 2.00
CA ARG A 354 15.47 -3.96 1.10
C ARG A 354 14.47 -3.11 0.32
N ARG A 355 13.39 -3.69 -0.21
CA ARG A 355 12.32 -2.92 -0.87
C ARG A 355 11.68 -1.89 0.05
N ALA A 356 11.41 -2.25 1.29
CA ALA A 356 10.88 -1.31 2.28
C ALA A 356 11.85 -0.14 2.52
N LEU A 357 13.15 -0.41 2.72
CA LEU A 357 14.17 0.62 2.91
C LEU A 357 14.32 1.53 1.68
N LEU A 358 14.36 0.98 0.47
CA LEU A 358 14.44 1.75 -0.78
C LEU A 358 13.20 2.63 -1.02
N SER A 359 12.06 2.27 -0.44
CA SER A 359 10.84 3.06 -0.59
C SER A 359 10.82 4.34 0.27
N ILE A 360 11.67 4.45 1.31
CA ILE A 360 11.67 5.59 2.24
C ILE A 360 11.91 6.92 1.50
N LYS A 361 12.88 6.97 0.60
CA LYS A 361 13.16 8.18 -0.19
C LYS A 361 11.97 8.59 -1.06
N LYS A 362 11.33 7.63 -1.75
CA LYS A 362 10.14 7.91 -2.56
C LYS A 362 8.99 8.43 -1.72
N ARG A 363 8.81 7.87 -0.52
CA ARG A 363 7.82 8.34 0.45
C ARG A 363 8.15 9.74 0.96
N ALA A 364 9.42 10.03 1.24
CA ALA A 364 9.86 11.36 1.63
C ALA A 364 9.61 12.40 0.52
N GLN A 365 9.87 12.04 -0.74
CA GLN A 365 9.53 12.91 -1.88
C GLN A 365 8.01 13.18 -1.93
N ALA A 366 7.19 12.13 -1.85
CA ALA A 366 5.74 12.28 -1.88
C ALA A 366 5.18 13.11 -0.71
N ILE A 367 5.76 12.98 0.50
CA ILE A 367 5.41 13.81 1.66
C ILE A 367 5.79 15.28 1.40
N PHE A 368 6.95 15.52 0.86
CA PHE A 368 7.39 16.87 0.49
C PHE A 368 6.44 17.50 -0.54
N ASP A 369 6.07 16.75 -1.59
CA ASP A 369 5.16 17.21 -2.64
C ASP A 369 3.72 17.41 -2.14
N ALA A 370 3.35 16.72 -1.04
CA ALA A 370 2.09 16.88 -0.33
C ALA A 370 2.15 17.92 0.82
N ASP A 371 3.11 18.84 0.80
CA ASP A 371 3.30 19.87 1.84
C ASP A 371 3.37 19.30 3.27
N GLY A 372 4.04 18.17 3.45
CA GLY A 372 4.12 17.46 4.73
C GLY A 372 2.89 16.62 5.06
N GLY A 373 1.88 16.64 4.20
CA GLY A 373 0.61 15.94 4.36
C GLY A 373 0.72 14.42 4.28
N ASP A 374 -0.45 13.80 4.28
CA ASP A 374 -0.57 12.36 4.11
C ASP A 374 -0.31 11.94 2.67
N ILE A 375 0.39 10.82 2.53
CA ILE A 375 0.67 10.19 1.24
C ILE A 375 -0.15 8.92 1.06
N ASP A 376 -0.55 8.65 -0.18
CA ASP A 376 -1.20 7.42 -0.59
C ASP A 376 -0.15 6.57 -1.32
N PHE A 377 0.54 5.75 -0.55
CA PHE A 377 1.49 4.76 -1.05
C PHE A 377 0.87 3.39 -0.85
N ASP A 378 0.25 2.86 -1.89
CA ASP A 378 -0.14 1.45 -1.99
C ASP A 378 0.88 0.64 -2.78
#